data_c5dee44bd42f010c8cec21e848e539f3
#
_entry.id   c5dee44bd42f010c8cec21e848e539f3
#
_cell.length_a   1.000
_cell.length_b   1.000
_cell.length_c   1.000
_cell.angle_alpha   90.00
_cell.angle_beta   90.00
_cell.angle_gamma   90.00
#
_symmetry.space_group_name_H-M   'P 1'
#
loop_
_entity.id
_entity.type
_entity.pdbx_description
1 polymer ?
#
loop_
_entity_poly.entity_id
_entity_poly.type
_entity_poly.pdbx_seq_one_letter_code
_entity_poly.pdbx_strand_id
1 'polypeptide(L)'
;MSKRHRLDVGDSGSKKRSSDRDRYDDYDRDKDRDRDRDKFNDRHRDRSKNLQSIQLPKQTMALNPHTGFPYTPRYNELLKKRQTLPVWEYKTKFLETLKRSQTTVLVGETGSGKTTQNYFDNAPLMSVPGRTHPVEIFYTPEPERDYLEAAIRTVIQIHMCEEVEGDVLLFLTGQEEIEEACKRIKREVDNLGPEVGDMKCIPLYSTLPPSQQQRIFEPAPPKKANGAIGRKIVVSTNIAETSLTIDGVVFVIDPGFAKQKVYNPRIRVESLLVSAISKASAQQRAGRAGRTRPGKCFRLYTEKAYKTEMQPNTYPEILRSNLGTVVLQLKKLGIDDLVHFDFMDPPAPETLMRALELLNYLSALDDDGELTELGSMMAEFPLDPQLAKMVIASCEYNCSNEILSVTAMLSVPQCFMRPNEAKKAADEAKMRFAHIDGDHLTLLNVYHAFKQNNEDAQWCYDNFVQYRSLKSADNVRQQLARIMDRFNLKRTSTEFTSKDYYLNIRKALVSGFFMQVAHLERTGHYLTVKDNQIVQLHPSTCLDHKPEWVLYNEFVLTTKNYIRTVTDVKPDWLLKLAAQYYELTNFPECEAKRVLGRIVAKLQSREYSNY
;
A
#
# COMPACT_ATOMS: atom_id res chain seq x y z
N MET A 1 50.45 -20.06 -16.03
CA MET A 1 50.58 -20.18 -17.50
C MET A 1 49.31 -19.62 -18.10
N SER A 2 49.30 -18.35 -18.38
CA SER A 2 49.58 -17.66 -19.66
C SER A 2 48.57 -18.03 -20.75
N LYS A 3 47.70 -17.10 -21.17
CA LYS A 3 47.92 -16.15 -22.25
C LYS A 3 46.83 -15.08 -22.34
N ARG A 4 47.28 -13.84 -22.28
CA ARG A 4 46.61 -12.63 -22.75
C ARG A 4 46.52 -12.65 -24.28
N HIS A 5 45.42 -12.11 -24.85
CA HIS A 5 45.49 -11.45 -26.16
C HIS A 5 44.76 -10.10 -26.07
N ARG A 6 45.61 -9.09 -26.18
CA ARG A 6 45.31 -7.73 -26.63
C ARG A 6 45.25 -7.75 -28.16
N LEU A 7 44.39 -7.00 -28.76
CA LEU A 7 44.60 -6.44 -30.10
C LEU A 7 44.16 -4.97 -30.09
N ASP A 8 45.13 -4.19 -30.53
CA ASP A 8 45.18 -2.74 -30.67
C ASP A 8 44.67 -2.28 -32.04
N VAL A 9 44.09 -1.08 -32.03
CA VAL A 9 44.34 0.09 -32.91
C VAL A 9 43.97 0.00 -34.39
N GLY A 10 43.20 1.00 -34.82
CA GLY A 10 43.01 1.46 -36.18
C GLY A 10 42.38 2.86 -36.20
N ASP A 11 43.25 3.86 -36.15
CA ASP A 11 43.01 5.30 -36.28
C ASP A 11 42.89 5.68 -37.76
N SER A 12 41.97 6.59 -38.11
CA SER A 12 42.06 7.63 -39.16
C SER A 12 40.65 8.21 -39.41
N GLY A 13 40.39 9.48 -39.34
CA GLY A 13 40.98 10.66 -39.72
C GLY A 13 39.93 11.77 -39.77
N SER A 14 40.27 12.82 -39.16
CA SER A 14 39.85 14.22 -39.25
C SER A 14 38.82 14.65 -40.30
N LYS A 15 37.81 15.49 -39.89
CA LYS A 15 37.68 16.87 -40.39
C LYS A 15 36.79 17.73 -39.47
N LYS A 16 37.38 18.87 -39.13
CA LYS A 16 36.84 20.04 -38.43
C LYS A 16 35.66 20.67 -39.14
N ARG A 17 34.71 21.24 -38.37
CA ARG A 17 34.27 22.64 -38.29
C ARG A 17 33.00 22.69 -37.48
N SER A 18 33.06 23.36 -36.41
CA SER A 18 32.72 24.76 -36.04
C SER A 18 31.31 24.93 -35.58
N SER A 19 31.30 25.31 -34.35
CA SER A 19 30.70 26.53 -33.79
C SER A 19 29.26 26.47 -33.36
N ASP A 20 29.19 26.67 -32.07
CA ASP A 20 28.41 27.72 -31.39
C ASP A 20 26.90 27.57 -31.22
N ARG A 21 26.61 27.65 -29.94
CA ARG A 21 25.45 28.29 -29.34
C ARG A 21 24.12 27.65 -29.66
N ASP A 22 23.51 27.11 -28.60
CA ASP A 22 22.33 27.81 -28.10
C ASP A 22 21.97 27.30 -26.71
N ARG A 23 22.26 28.17 -25.78
CA ARG A 23 21.57 28.29 -24.49
C ARG A 23 20.39 29.18 -24.74
N TYR A 24 19.29 28.93 -24.00
CA TYR A 24 18.06 29.69 -23.93
C TYR A 24 17.10 29.46 -25.10
N ASP A 25 16.05 28.70 -24.80
CA ASP A 25 14.67 29.05 -25.18
C ASP A 25 13.68 28.18 -24.40
N ASP A 26 13.38 28.65 -23.21
CA ASP A 26 12.24 28.13 -22.43
C ASP A 26 11.40 29.31 -21.86
N TYR A 27 11.19 30.31 -22.72
CA TYR A 27 10.35 31.48 -22.39
C TYR A 27 9.64 32.06 -23.62
N ASP A 28 8.92 31.29 -24.39
CA ASP A 28 8.03 31.86 -25.43
C ASP A 28 6.88 30.94 -25.86
N ARG A 29 6.14 30.39 -24.89
CA ARG A 29 4.87 29.69 -25.18
C ARG A 29 3.61 30.47 -24.86
N ASP A 30 3.74 31.68 -24.36
CA ASP A 30 2.58 32.53 -24.01
C ASP A 30 2.32 33.69 -24.96
N LYS A 31 3.11 33.88 -26.03
CA LYS A 31 2.87 34.98 -26.99
C LYS A 31 2.08 34.63 -28.24
N ASP A 32 1.90 33.35 -28.53
CA ASP A 32 1.11 32.96 -29.71
C ASP A 32 -0.40 32.79 -29.45
N ARG A 33 -0.87 33.02 -28.23
CA ARG A 33 -2.32 33.00 -27.92
C ARG A 33 -3.03 34.34 -28.19
N ASP A 34 -2.31 35.43 -28.31
CA ASP A 34 -2.92 36.73 -28.55
C ASP A 34 -2.97 37.17 -30.03
N ARG A 35 -2.27 36.45 -30.93
CA ARG A 35 -2.32 36.79 -32.38
C ARG A 35 -3.52 36.21 -33.13
N ASP A 36 -4.18 35.22 -32.59
CA ASP A 36 -5.39 34.64 -33.20
C ASP A 36 -6.69 35.34 -32.77
N ARG A 37 -6.62 36.31 -31.82
CA ARG A 37 -7.79 37.11 -31.41
C ARG A 37 -8.16 38.22 -32.39
N ASP A 38 -7.18 38.76 -33.09
CA ASP A 38 -7.42 39.91 -33.99
C ASP A 38 -7.79 39.51 -35.43
N LYS A 39 -7.66 38.25 -35.79
CA LYS A 39 -8.07 37.77 -37.14
C LYS A 39 -9.52 37.32 -37.23
N PHE A 40 -10.25 37.23 -36.13
CA PHE A 40 -11.67 36.84 -36.15
C PHE A 40 -12.66 38.00 -36.18
N ASN A 41 -12.21 39.24 -36.04
CA ASN A 41 -13.09 40.40 -36.02
C ASN A 41 -13.28 41.11 -37.37
N ASP A 42 -12.57 40.75 -38.44
CA ASP A 42 -12.64 41.47 -39.71
C ASP A 42 -13.41 40.73 -40.83
N ARG A 43 -14.14 39.63 -40.52
CA ARG A 43 -14.94 38.91 -41.53
C ARG A 43 -16.46 38.99 -41.34
N HIS A 44 -16.97 39.85 -40.49
CA HIS A 44 -18.42 40.04 -40.29
C HIS A 44 -18.92 41.45 -40.59
N ARG A 45 -18.42 42.05 -41.69
CA ARG A 45 -19.03 43.26 -42.29
C ARG A 45 -19.26 43.03 -43.77
N ASP A 46 -20.14 42.15 -44.14
CA ASP A 46 -20.92 42.19 -45.39
C ASP A 46 -21.69 40.88 -45.60
N ARG A 47 -22.84 40.81 -44.98
CA ARG A 47 -23.98 39.96 -45.42
C ARG A 47 -25.20 40.25 -44.54
N SER A 48 -25.67 41.48 -44.65
CA SER A 48 -27.01 41.82 -44.24
C SER A 48 -27.86 41.88 -45.49
N LYS A 49 -28.54 40.76 -45.83
CA LYS A 49 -29.85 40.74 -46.50
C LYS A 49 -30.29 39.29 -46.69
N ASN A 50 -31.46 39.01 -46.12
CA ASN A 50 -32.29 37.81 -46.34
C ASN A 50 -31.88 36.55 -45.59
N LEU A 51 -32.47 36.38 -44.39
CA LEU A 51 -33.11 35.12 -44.02
C LEU A 51 -34.08 35.37 -42.83
N GLN A 52 -35.31 34.99 -43.07
CA GLN A 52 -36.44 35.07 -42.15
C GLN A 52 -36.13 34.34 -40.85
N SER A 53 -36.49 34.97 -39.74
CA SER A 53 -36.33 34.53 -38.36
C SER A 53 -36.99 33.18 -38.07
N ILE A 54 -36.17 32.11 -37.91
CA ILE A 54 -36.54 31.00 -37.09
C ILE A 54 -36.03 31.32 -35.68
N GLN A 55 -36.90 31.73 -34.79
CA GLN A 55 -36.61 31.89 -33.36
C GLN A 55 -36.46 30.48 -32.73
N LEU A 56 -35.23 29.99 -32.66
CA LEU A 56 -34.88 28.93 -31.73
C LEU A 56 -34.87 29.53 -30.31
N PRO A 57 -35.45 28.85 -29.28
CA PRO A 57 -35.44 29.36 -27.94
C PRO A 57 -33.99 29.52 -27.45
N LYS A 58 -33.62 30.73 -27.02
CA LYS A 58 -32.36 30.98 -26.32
C LYS A 58 -32.31 30.13 -25.04
N GLN A 59 -31.73 28.97 -25.12
CA GLN A 59 -31.29 28.26 -23.91
C GLN A 59 -30.20 29.16 -23.28
N THR A 60 -30.54 29.82 -22.21
CA THR A 60 -29.57 30.50 -21.34
C THR A 60 -28.61 29.43 -20.81
N MET A 61 -27.43 29.35 -21.39
CA MET A 61 -26.37 28.46 -20.90
C MET A 61 -26.04 28.89 -19.46
N ALA A 62 -26.22 27.96 -18.52
CA ALA A 62 -25.84 28.18 -17.13
C ALA A 62 -24.35 28.52 -17.04
N LEU A 63 -24.00 29.63 -16.44
CA LEU A 63 -22.62 30.06 -16.24
C LEU A 63 -22.07 29.43 -14.95
N ASN A 64 -20.81 29.07 -14.96
CA ASN A 64 -20.10 28.64 -13.77
C ASN A 64 -19.90 29.85 -12.85
N PRO A 65 -20.45 29.86 -11.61
CA PRO A 65 -20.37 31.02 -10.72
C PRO A 65 -18.95 31.39 -10.28
N HIS A 66 -17.99 30.48 -10.41
CA HIS A 66 -16.59 30.70 -10.01
C HIS A 66 -15.72 31.24 -11.15
N THR A 67 -16.06 30.93 -12.38
CA THR A 67 -15.24 31.31 -13.54
C THR A 67 -15.93 32.32 -14.49
N GLY A 68 -17.25 32.47 -14.36
CA GLY A 68 -18.06 33.34 -15.25
C GLY A 68 -18.26 32.77 -16.67
N PHE A 69 -17.65 31.64 -17.00
CA PHE A 69 -17.75 30.99 -18.32
C PHE A 69 -18.88 29.95 -18.39
N PRO A 70 -19.44 29.67 -19.58
CA PRO A 70 -20.38 28.56 -19.78
C PRO A 70 -19.76 27.23 -19.41
N TYR A 71 -20.57 26.32 -18.85
CA TYR A 71 -20.13 24.96 -18.60
C TYR A 71 -19.82 24.19 -19.88
N THR A 72 -18.76 23.39 -19.87
CA THR A 72 -18.35 22.56 -21.01
C THR A 72 -19.37 21.47 -21.34
N PRO A 73 -19.44 20.97 -22.60
CA PRO A 73 -20.30 19.83 -22.94
C PRO A 73 -20.06 18.60 -22.06
N ARG A 74 -18.78 18.33 -21.72
CA ARG A 74 -18.41 17.22 -20.82
C ARG A 74 -18.94 17.41 -19.39
N TYR A 75 -18.97 18.63 -18.87
CA TYR A 75 -19.59 18.92 -17.57
C TYR A 75 -21.08 18.57 -17.59
N ASN A 76 -21.80 18.97 -18.63
CA ASN A 76 -23.23 18.69 -18.75
C ASN A 76 -23.51 17.19 -18.90
N GLU A 77 -22.68 16.44 -19.59
CA GLU A 77 -22.76 14.97 -19.66
C GLU A 77 -22.57 14.34 -18.26
N LEU A 78 -21.50 14.76 -17.56
CA LEU A 78 -21.25 14.30 -16.20
C LEU A 78 -22.35 14.70 -15.22
N LEU A 79 -22.92 15.89 -15.37
CA LEU A 79 -24.04 16.35 -14.54
C LEU A 79 -25.26 15.45 -14.72
N LYS A 80 -25.61 15.09 -15.96
CA LYS A 80 -26.70 14.14 -16.24
C LYS A 80 -26.48 12.80 -15.55
N LYS A 81 -25.24 12.25 -15.64
CA LYS A 81 -24.88 11.02 -14.94
C LYS A 81 -24.95 11.17 -13.41
N ARG A 82 -24.56 12.31 -12.85
CA ARG A 82 -24.68 12.57 -11.40
C ARG A 82 -26.13 12.67 -10.94
N GLN A 83 -27.01 13.21 -11.76
CA GLN A 83 -28.44 13.34 -11.46
C GLN A 83 -29.16 12.00 -11.38
N THR A 84 -28.63 10.93 -11.98
CA THR A 84 -29.20 9.58 -11.87
C THR A 84 -28.75 8.83 -10.61
N LEU A 85 -27.79 9.37 -9.83
CA LEU A 85 -27.33 8.75 -8.60
C LEU A 85 -28.37 8.91 -7.48
N PRO A 86 -28.63 7.87 -6.66
CA PRO A 86 -29.58 7.96 -5.53
C PRO A 86 -29.30 9.13 -4.58
N VAL A 87 -28.04 9.42 -4.33
CA VAL A 87 -27.60 10.54 -3.45
C VAL A 87 -28.04 11.92 -3.97
N TRP A 88 -28.34 12.06 -5.26
CA TRP A 88 -28.73 13.35 -5.85
C TRP A 88 -30.06 13.86 -5.29
N GLU A 89 -31.00 13.00 -5.01
CA GLU A 89 -32.31 13.34 -4.42
C GLU A 89 -32.15 13.96 -3.03
N TYR A 90 -31.10 13.57 -2.31
CA TYR A 90 -30.80 14.02 -0.95
C TYR A 90 -29.87 15.25 -0.90
N LYS A 91 -29.37 15.72 -2.04
CA LYS A 91 -28.37 16.79 -2.12
C LYS A 91 -28.80 18.08 -1.39
N THR A 92 -30.02 18.54 -1.63
CA THR A 92 -30.53 19.78 -1.03
C THR A 92 -30.62 19.66 0.47
N LYS A 93 -31.25 18.58 0.96
CA LYS A 93 -31.38 18.29 2.39
C LYS A 93 -30.00 18.15 3.07
N PHE A 94 -29.05 17.49 2.42
CA PHE A 94 -27.68 17.37 2.92
C PHE A 94 -27.00 18.74 3.08
N LEU A 95 -27.07 19.59 2.05
CA LEU A 95 -26.47 20.93 2.09
C LEU A 95 -27.12 21.84 3.14
N GLU A 96 -28.42 21.72 3.34
CA GLU A 96 -29.16 22.47 4.38
C GLU A 96 -28.74 22.00 5.78
N THR A 97 -28.66 20.68 5.98
CA THR A 97 -28.23 20.10 7.27
C THR A 97 -26.79 20.51 7.57
N LEU A 98 -25.88 20.44 6.59
CA LEU A 98 -24.49 20.81 6.75
C LEU A 98 -24.29 22.30 7.07
N LYS A 99 -25.18 23.19 6.57
CA LYS A 99 -25.15 24.62 6.92
C LYS A 99 -25.58 24.91 8.36
N ARG A 100 -26.40 24.04 8.95
CA ARG A 100 -26.95 24.24 10.31
C ARG A 100 -26.19 23.51 11.39
N SER A 101 -25.36 22.53 11.02
CA SER A 101 -24.69 21.63 11.96
C SER A 101 -23.20 21.56 11.64
N GLN A 102 -22.37 21.63 12.67
CA GLN A 102 -20.92 21.48 12.56
C GLN A 102 -20.54 20.09 12.05
N THR A 103 -21.24 19.09 12.53
CA THR A 103 -21.05 17.66 12.17
C THR A 103 -22.35 17.09 11.63
N THR A 104 -22.27 16.29 10.57
CA THR A 104 -23.40 15.55 9.99
C THR A 104 -22.93 14.13 9.67
N VAL A 105 -23.65 13.13 10.17
CA VAL A 105 -23.36 11.72 9.90
C VAL A 105 -24.13 11.26 8.67
N LEU A 106 -23.40 10.93 7.59
CA LEU A 106 -24.00 10.41 6.36
C LEU A 106 -23.79 8.90 6.30
N VAL A 107 -24.90 8.16 6.21
CA VAL A 107 -24.92 6.70 6.15
C VAL A 107 -25.34 6.24 4.76
N GLY A 108 -24.51 5.37 4.15
CA GLY A 108 -24.81 4.67 2.90
C GLY A 108 -25.41 3.27 3.14
N GLU A 109 -25.01 2.32 2.29
CA GLU A 109 -25.54 0.94 2.29
C GLU A 109 -25.27 0.13 3.56
N THR A 110 -24.18 0.41 4.29
CA THR A 110 -23.71 -0.42 5.41
C THR A 110 -23.54 0.39 6.68
N GLY A 111 -24.01 -0.20 7.78
CA GLY A 111 -23.94 0.42 9.09
C GLY A 111 -25.12 1.38 9.37
N SER A 112 -25.48 1.51 10.63
CA SER A 112 -26.58 2.40 11.05
C SER A 112 -26.11 3.83 11.38
N GLY A 113 -24.79 4.05 11.49
CA GLY A 113 -24.20 5.32 11.90
C GLY A 113 -24.46 5.73 13.35
N LYS A 114 -25.16 4.91 14.14
CA LYS A 114 -25.60 5.26 15.50
C LYS A 114 -24.45 5.52 16.46
N THR A 115 -23.41 4.68 16.45
CA THR A 115 -22.23 4.87 17.30
C THR A 115 -21.54 6.19 17.00
N THR A 116 -21.30 6.47 15.72
CA THR A 116 -20.73 7.74 15.25
C THR A 116 -21.63 8.92 15.59
N GLN A 117 -22.95 8.78 15.43
CA GLN A 117 -23.91 9.80 15.79
C GLN A 117 -23.85 10.15 17.28
N ASN A 118 -23.85 9.14 18.14
CA ASN A 118 -23.80 9.33 19.58
C ASN A 118 -22.48 9.98 20.03
N TYR A 119 -21.35 9.55 19.46
CA TYR A 119 -20.04 10.12 19.75
C TYR A 119 -19.97 11.62 19.42
N PHE A 120 -20.61 12.06 18.36
CA PHE A 120 -20.70 13.47 17.97
C PHE A 120 -22.00 14.13 18.51
N ASP A 121 -22.33 13.96 19.78
CA ASP A 121 -23.44 14.63 20.48
C ASP A 121 -24.78 14.52 19.75
N ASN A 122 -25.12 13.32 19.28
CA ASN A 122 -26.34 13.07 18.49
C ASN A 122 -26.40 13.92 17.20
N ALA A 123 -25.28 14.09 16.53
CA ALA A 123 -25.19 14.78 15.25
C ALA A 123 -26.32 14.34 14.30
N PRO A 124 -26.84 15.23 13.43
CA PRO A 124 -27.86 14.87 12.46
C PRO A 124 -27.43 13.66 11.62
N LEU A 125 -28.22 12.60 11.66
CA LEU A 125 -28.03 11.39 10.89
C LEU A 125 -28.85 11.45 9.61
N MET A 126 -28.18 11.29 8.48
CA MET A 126 -28.80 11.25 7.16
C MET A 126 -28.49 9.90 6.48
N SER A 127 -29.53 9.11 6.24
CA SER A 127 -29.41 7.85 5.52
C SER A 127 -29.77 8.05 4.05
N VAL A 128 -28.89 7.59 3.17
CA VAL A 128 -29.13 7.52 1.73
C VAL A 128 -29.24 6.05 1.36
N PRO A 129 -30.44 5.53 1.10
CA PRO A 129 -30.60 4.14 0.71
C PRO A 129 -29.94 3.89 -0.65
N GLY A 130 -29.15 2.84 -0.75
CA GLY A 130 -28.66 2.34 -2.03
C GLY A 130 -29.81 1.68 -2.82
N ARG A 131 -29.75 1.71 -4.15
CA ARG A 131 -30.59 0.87 -5.00
C ARG A 131 -29.95 -0.51 -5.06
N THR A 132 -30.29 -1.38 -4.13
CA THR A 132 -29.84 -2.78 -4.15
C THR A 132 -31.04 -3.68 -4.48
N HIS A 133 -30.76 -4.64 -5.34
CA HIS A 133 -31.72 -5.72 -5.60
C HIS A 133 -31.60 -6.79 -4.51
N PRO A 134 -32.67 -7.60 -4.29
CA PRO A 134 -32.60 -8.68 -3.32
C PRO A 134 -31.53 -9.69 -3.67
N VAL A 135 -30.85 -10.20 -2.64
CA VAL A 135 -29.85 -11.25 -2.76
C VAL A 135 -30.29 -12.44 -1.94
N GLU A 136 -30.45 -13.58 -2.61
CA GLU A 136 -30.72 -14.86 -1.97
C GLU A 136 -29.44 -15.42 -1.37
N ILE A 137 -29.49 -15.84 -0.09
CA ILE A 137 -28.30 -16.30 0.64
C ILE A 137 -28.42 -17.77 0.94
N PHE A 138 -27.40 -18.53 0.51
CA PHE A 138 -27.28 -19.96 0.75
C PHE A 138 -26.14 -20.22 1.74
N TYR A 139 -26.31 -21.22 2.59
CA TYR A 139 -25.31 -21.68 3.56
C TYR A 139 -25.01 -23.16 3.32
N THR A 140 -23.83 -23.60 3.73
CA THR A 140 -23.51 -25.03 3.77
C THR A 140 -24.19 -25.72 4.96
N PRO A 141 -24.67 -26.96 4.81
CA PRO A 141 -25.29 -27.68 5.91
C PRO A 141 -24.29 -28.04 7.02
N GLU A 142 -23.02 -28.27 6.63
CA GLU A 142 -21.91 -28.61 7.52
C GLU A 142 -20.69 -27.73 7.24
N PRO A 143 -19.77 -27.57 8.22
CA PRO A 143 -18.53 -26.82 8.01
C PRO A 143 -17.66 -27.45 6.92
N GLU A 144 -17.20 -26.67 5.97
CA GLU A 144 -16.26 -27.09 4.93
C GLU A 144 -14.84 -27.23 5.53
N ARG A 145 -14.19 -28.38 5.25
CA ARG A 145 -12.82 -28.63 5.71
C ARG A 145 -11.78 -27.87 4.90
N ASP A 146 -12.03 -27.78 3.60
CA ASP A 146 -11.19 -27.04 2.64
C ASP A 146 -12.08 -26.06 1.86
N TYR A 147 -12.06 -24.80 2.31
CA TYR A 147 -12.87 -23.77 1.69
C TYR A 147 -12.43 -23.42 0.27
N LEU A 148 -11.14 -23.64 -0.09
CA LEU A 148 -10.64 -23.40 -1.44
C LEU A 148 -11.21 -24.42 -2.41
N GLU A 149 -11.20 -25.69 -2.04
CA GLU A 149 -11.80 -26.78 -2.81
C GLU A 149 -13.32 -26.57 -2.96
N ALA A 150 -14.01 -26.25 -1.86
CA ALA A 150 -15.42 -25.96 -1.86
C ALA A 150 -15.77 -24.77 -2.75
N ALA A 151 -14.94 -23.71 -2.74
CA ALA A 151 -15.12 -22.54 -3.59
C ALA A 151 -14.98 -22.87 -5.08
N ILE A 152 -13.97 -23.63 -5.47
CA ILE A 152 -13.76 -24.06 -6.87
C ILE A 152 -14.94 -24.90 -7.34
N ARG A 153 -15.35 -25.89 -6.55
CA ARG A 153 -16.53 -26.74 -6.83
C ARG A 153 -17.80 -25.90 -7.01
N THR A 154 -18.03 -24.93 -6.16
CA THR A 154 -19.19 -24.02 -6.24
C THR A 154 -19.15 -23.16 -7.49
N VAL A 155 -17.96 -22.65 -7.93
CA VAL A 155 -17.82 -21.92 -9.20
C VAL A 155 -18.25 -22.81 -10.37
N ILE A 156 -17.75 -24.04 -10.44
CA ILE A 156 -18.09 -24.99 -11.51
C ILE A 156 -19.59 -25.31 -11.49
N GLN A 157 -20.15 -25.56 -10.33
CA GLN A 157 -21.59 -25.84 -10.17
C GLN A 157 -22.46 -24.66 -10.65
N ILE A 158 -22.12 -23.42 -10.29
CA ILE A 158 -22.82 -22.22 -10.79
C ILE A 158 -22.72 -22.15 -12.30
N HIS A 159 -21.55 -22.42 -12.87
CA HIS A 159 -21.34 -22.35 -14.30
C HIS A 159 -22.17 -23.36 -15.08
N MET A 160 -22.32 -24.57 -14.54
CA MET A 160 -23.05 -25.67 -15.18
C MET A 160 -24.57 -25.60 -14.96
N CYS A 161 -25.03 -25.17 -13.75
CA CYS A 161 -26.40 -25.38 -13.33
C CYS A 161 -27.25 -24.09 -13.32
N GLU A 162 -26.63 -22.91 -13.28
CA GLU A 162 -27.39 -21.66 -13.19
C GLU A 162 -27.76 -21.13 -14.59
N GLU A 163 -29.05 -21.03 -14.85
CA GLU A 163 -29.59 -20.56 -16.12
C GLU A 163 -29.60 -19.03 -16.24
N VAL A 164 -29.42 -18.32 -15.13
CA VAL A 164 -29.38 -16.85 -15.11
C VAL A 164 -28.01 -16.38 -15.59
N GLU A 165 -28.01 -15.51 -16.61
CA GLU A 165 -26.77 -14.85 -17.03
C GLU A 165 -26.21 -13.95 -15.93
N GLY A 166 -24.89 -13.95 -15.76
CA GLY A 166 -24.23 -13.10 -14.80
C GLY A 166 -22.86 -13.64 -14.39
N ASP A 167 -22.04 -12.72 -13.91
CA ASP A 167 -20.66 -12.97 -13.50
C ASP A 167 -20.59 -13.45 -12.07
N VAL A 168 -19.51 -14.12 -11.73
CA VAL A 168 -19.23 -14.65 -10.40
C VAL A 168 -18.13 -13.84 -9.75
N LEU A 169 -18.29 -13.47 -8.48
CA LEU A 169 -17.25 -12.91 -7.62
C LEU A 169 -16.94 -13.89 -6.49
N LEU A 170 -15.73 -14.44 -6.51
CA LEU A 170 -15.22 -15.32 -5.47
C LEU A 170 -14.25 -14.55 -4.57
N PHE A 171 -14.47 -14.59 -3.25
CA PHE A 171 -13.55 -14.03 -2.26
C PHE A 171 -12.56 -15.08 -1.76
N LEU A 172 -11.26 -14.72 -1.73
CA LEU A 172 -10.19 -15.54 -1.15
C LEU A 172 -9.23 -14.67 -0.33
N THR A 173 -8.34 -15.31 0.42
CA THR A 173 -7.55 -14.61 1.44
C THR A 173 -6.26 -13.97 0.91
N GLY A 174 -5.70 -14.46 -0.19
CA GLY A 174 -4.42 -13.97 -0.69
C GLY A 174 -4.08 -14.37 -2.12
N GLN A 175 -2.98 -13.81 -2.62
CA GLN A 175 -2.52 -13.99 -3.99
C GLN A 175 -2.36 -15.48 -4.36
N GLU A 176 -1.71 -16.27 -3.50
CA GLU A 176 -1.41 -17.68 -3.79
C GLU A 176 -2.68 -18.49 -4.01
N GLU A 177 -3.67 -18.34 -3.11
CA GLU A 177 -4.96 -19.01 -3.25
C GLU A 177 -5.73 -18.53 -4.50
N ILE A 178 -5.67 -17.23 -4.80
CA ILE A 178 -6.35 -16.64 -5.97
C ILE A 178 -5.77 -17.20 -7.28
N GLU A 179 -4.43 -17.25 -7.39
CA GLU A 179 -3.77 -17.77 -8.58
C GLU A 179 -3.99 -19.28 -8.75
N GLU A 180 -3.94 -20.04 -7.65
CA GLU A 180 -4.23 -21.49 -7.65
C GLU A 180 -5.70 -21.74 -8.04
N ALA A 181 -6.65 -20.99 -7.45
CA ALA A 181 -8.06 -21.10 -7.81
C ALA A 181 -8.28 -20.81 -9.31
N CYS A 182 -7.73 -19.71 -9.83
CA CYS A 182 -7.86 -19.34 -11.24
C CYS A 182 -7.33 -20.44 -12.18
N LYS A 183 -6.16 -21.01 -11.83
CA LYS A 183 -5.54 -22.10 -12.61
C LYS A 183 -6.38 -23.36 -12.57
N ARG A 184 -6.87 -23.75 -11.38
CA ARG A 184 -7.70 -24.95 -11.22
C ARG A 184 -9.07 -24.81 -11.87
N ILE A 185 -9.76 -23.69 -11.67
CA ILE A 185 -11.05 -23.39 -12.30
C ILE A 185 -10.92 -23.50 -13.83
N LYS A 186 -9.88 -22.87 -14.42
CA LYS A 186 -9.65 -22.95 -15.86
C LYS A 186 -9.48 -24.37 -16.33
N ARG A 187 -8.63 -25.15 -15.67
CA ARG A 187 -8.41 -26.58 -16.01
C ARG A 187 -9.68 -27.42 -15.91
N GLU A 188 -10.47 -27.24 -14.85
CA GLU A 188 -11.73 -27.98 -14.69
C GLU A 188 -12.74 -27.62 -15.79
N VAL A 189 -12.87 -26.34 -16.16
CA VAL A 189 -13.76 -25.92 -17.24
C VAL A 189 -13.30 -26.43 -18.61
N ASP A 190 -11.99 -26.38 -18.88
CA ASP A 190 -11.41 -26.94 -20.11
C ASP A 190 -11.70 -28.46 -20.24
N ASN A 191 -11.80 -29.19 -19.12
CA ASN A 191 -12.12 -30.61 -19.06
C ASN A 191 -13.62 -30.91 -19.28
N LEU A 192 -14.53 -29.93 -19.08
CA LEU A 192 -15.97 -30.13 -19.29
C LEU A 192 -16.37 -30.23 -20.76
N GLY A 193 -15.49 -29.86 -21.67
CA GLY A 193 -15.69 -29.99 -23.10
C GLY A 193 -16.45 -28.80 -23.75
N PRO A 194 -16.72 -28.88 -25.07
CA PRO A 194 -17.21 -27.73 -25.86
C PRO A 194 -18.68 -27.37 -25.59
N GLU A 195 -19.46 -28.26 -25.00
CA GLU A 195 -20.88 -28.06 -24.73
C GLU A 195 -21.13 -27.00 -23.65
N VAL A 196 -20.14 -26.75 -22.77
CA VAL A 196 -20.23 -25.75 -21.68
C VAL A 196 -19.82 -24.38 -22.20
N GLY A 197 -20.41 -23.32 -21.64
CA GLY A 197 -20.07 -21.93 -22.00
C GLY A 197 -18.62 -21.59 -21.71
N ASP A 198 -18.10 -20.59 -22.40
CA ASP A 198 -16.74 -20.13 -22.16
C ASP A 198 -16.62 -19.40 -20.83
N MET A 199 -15.52 -19.63 -20.12
CA MET A 199 -15.27 -19.00 -18.84
C MET A 199 -14.00 -18.16 -18.88
N LYS A 200 -14.09 -16.92 -18.40
CA LYS A 200 -12.98 -15.99 -18.25
C LYS A 200 -12.66 -15.78 -16.78
N CYS A 201 -11.59 -16.41 -16.28
CA CYS A 201 -11.15 -16.25 -14.90
C CYS A 201 -10.15 -15.10 -14.77
N ILE A 202 -10.42 -14.16 -13.86
CA ILE A 202 -9.62 -12.93 -13.67
C ILE A 202 -9.23 -12.82 -12.20
N PRO A 203 -7.94 -12.86 -11.88
CA PRO A 203 -7.46 -12.59 -10.52
C PRO A 203 -7.55 -11.10 -10.19
N LEU A 204 -7.81 -10.77 -8.91
CA LEU A 204 -7.85 -9.39 -8.41
C LEU A 204 -7.25 -9.29 -7.00
N TYR A 205 -6.10 -8.69 -6.89
CA TYR A 205 -5.42 -8.37 -5.62
C TYR A 205 -4.52 -7.14 -5.78
N SER A 206 -4.13 -6.50 -4.67
CA SER A 206 -3.49 -5.18 -4.67
C SER A 206 -2.13 -5.12 -5.39
N THR A 207 -1.35 -6.21 -5.38
CA THR A 207 -0.03 -6.27 -6.01
C THR A 207 -0.05 -6.55 -7.52
N LEU A 208 -1.24 -6.84 -8.10
CA LEU A 208 -1.38 -7.01 -9.56
C LEU A 208 -1.05 -5.72 -10.32
N PRO A 209 -0.40 -5.83 -11.50
CA PRO A 209 -0.25 -4.69 -12.40
C PRO A 209 -1.60 -4.06 -12.77
N PRO A 210 -1.69 -2.72 -12.87
CA PRO A 210 -2.95 -2.03 -13.17
C PRO A 210 -3.63 -2.47 -14.45
N SER A 211 -2.86 -2.80 -15.50
CA SER A 211 -3.39 -3.34 -16.75
C SER A 211 -4.13 -4.66 -16.54
N GLN A 212 -3.64 -5.51 -15.65
CA GLN A 212 -4.32 -6.75 -15.28
C GLN A 212 -5.52 -6.51 -14.36
N GLN A 213 -5.43 -5.54 -13.43
CA GLN A 213 -6.58 -5.15 -12.61
C GLN A 213 -7.72 -4.59 -13.46
N GLN A 214 -7.42 -3.84 -14.53
CA GLN A 214 -8.44 -3.30 -15.43
C GLN A 214 -9.24 -4.36 -16.18
N ARG A 215 -8.73 -5.58 -16.31
CA ARG A 215 -9.42 -6.69 -16.97
C ARG A 215 -10.75 -7.07 -16.31
N ILE A 216 -10.95 -6.74 -15.03
CA ILE A 216 -12.25 -6.96 -14.34
C ILE A 216 -13.41 -6.21 -15.00
N PHE A 217 -13.13 -5.11 -15.73
CA PHE A 217 -14.12 -4.33 -16.45
C PHE A 217 -14.37 -4.85 -17.88
N GLU A 218 -13.60 -5.84 -18.35
CA GLU A 218 -13.86 -6.48 -19.61
C GLU A 218 -15.20 -7.25 -19.58
N PRO A 219 -15.93 -7.33 -20.69
CA PRO A 219 -17.18 -8.08 -20.75
C PRO A 219 -16.95 -9.58 -20.56
N ALA A 220 -18.00 -10.26 -20.10
CA ALA A 220 -18.05 -11.72 -20.09
C ALA A 220 -17.97 -12.30 -21.51
N PRO A 221 -17.51 -13.55 -21.68
CA PRO A 221 -17.63 -14.25 -22.94
C PRO A 221 -19.08 -14.33 -23.42
N PRO A 222 -19.35 -14.27 -24.73
CA PRO A 222 -20.69 -14.35 -25.26
C PRO A 222 -21.30 -15.74 -25.05
N LYS A 223 -22.63 -15.82 -25.14
CA LYS A 223 -23.36 -17.07 -25.15
C LYS A 223 -23.02 -17.87 -26.42
N LYS A 224 -22.79 -19.18 -26.30
CA LYS A 224 -22.53 -20.07 -27.43
C LYS A 224 -23.79 -20.32 -28.23
N ALA A 225 -23.61 -20.81 -29.47
CA ALA A 225 -24.72 -21.15 -30.36
C ALA A 225 -25.64 -22.24 -29.80
N ASN A 226 -25.13 -23.14 -28.97
CA ASN A 226 -25.90 -24.17 -28.26
C ASN A 226 -26.71 -23.62 -27.08
N GLY A 227 -26.61 -22.32 -26.78
CA GLY A 227 -27.30 -21.68 -25.66
C GLY A 227 -26.48 -21.67 -24.35
N ALA A 228 -25.30 -22.26 -24.29
CA ALA A 228 -24.46 -22.28 -23.11
C ALA A 228 -23.94 -20.87 -22.75
N ILE A 229 -24.07 -20.48 -21.48
CA ILE A 229 -23.82 -19.13 -20.99
C ILE A 229 -22.32 -18.94 -20.73
N GLY A 230 -21.71 -17.95 -21.41
CA GLY A 230 -20.37 -17.49 -21.07
C GLY A 230 -20.36 -16.67 -19.77
N ARG A 231 -19.36 -16.86 -18.92
CA ARG A 231 -19.26 -16.16 -17.64
C ARG A 231 -17.87 -15.61 -17.37
N LYS A 232 -17.81 -14.45 -16.74
CA LYS A 232 -16.61 -13.90 -16.15
C LYS A 232 -16.58 -14.26 -14.66
N ILE A 233 -15.46 -14.80 -14.20
CA ILE A 233 -15.20 -15.11 -12.79
C ILE A 233 -14.10 -14.16 -12.30
N VAL A 234 -14.42 -13.34 -11.32
CA VAL A 234 -13.42 -12.51 -10.64
C VAL A 234 -13.09 -13.17 -9.31
N VAL A 235 -11.84 -13.58 -9.15
CA VAL A 235 -11.34 -14.16 -7.90
C VAL A 235 -10.53 -13.09 -7.17
N SER A 236 -11.00 -12.66 -6.00
CA SER A 236 -10.52 -11.43 -5.36
C SER A 236 -10.26 -11.58 -3.87
N THR A 237 -9.35 -10.73 -3.36
CA THR A 237 -9.28 -10.45 -1.92
C THR A 237 -10.44 -9.52 -1.49
N ASN A 238 -10.45 -9.10 -0.23
CA ASN A 238 -11.40 -8.11 0.29
C ASN A 238 -11.37 -6.73 -0.41
N ILE A 239 -10.45 -6.49 -1.37
CA ILE A 239 -10.44 -5.28 -2.20
C ILE A 239 -11.75 -5.10 -2.99
N ALA A 240 -12.39 -6.20 -3.39
CA ALA A 240 -13.69 -6.17 -4.07
C ALA A 240 -14.88 -6.01 -3.11
N GLU A 241 -14.66 -6.04 -1.81
CA GLU A 241 -15.73 -5.90 -0.80
C GLU A 241 -16.27 -4.47 -0.76
N THR A 242 -15.39 -3.46 -0.82
CA THR A 242 -15.76 -2.04 -0.70
C THR A 242 -15.23 -1.15 -1.80
N SER A 243 -14.01 -1.39 -2.27
CA SER A 243 -13.22 -0.40 -3.03
C SER A 243 -13.55 -0.35 -4.52
N LEU A 244 -14.13 -1.41 -5.10
CA LEU A 244 -14.37 -1.51 -6.53
C LEU A 244 -15.81 -1.93 -6.82
N THR A 245 -16.39 -1.34 -7.87
CA THR A 245 -17.67 -1.77 -8.42
C THR A 245 -17.39 -2.58 -9.68
N ILE A 246 -17.76 -3.86 -9.65
CA ILE A 246 -17.62 -4.77 -10.79
C ILE A 246 -19.02 -4.99 -11.35
N ASP A 247 -19.26 -4.46 -12.54
CA ASP A 247 -20.55 -4.61 -13.20
C ASP A 247 -20.75 -6.05 -13.70
N GLY A 248 -22.01 -6.49 -13.67
CA GLY A 248 -22.39 -7.82 -14.15
C GLY A 248 -22.34 -8.93 -13.11
N VAL A 249 -21.82 -8.68 -11.88
CA VAL A 249 -21.81 -9.68 -10.81
C VAL A 249 -23.22 -9.96 -10.32
N VAL A 250 -23.62 -11.24 -10.39
CA VAL A 250 -24.90 -11.78 -9.92
C VAL A 250 -24.71 -12.87 -8.88
N PHE A 251 -23.55 -13.54 -8.92
CA PHE A 251 -23.21 -14.62 -8.01
C PHE A 251 -22.02 -14.23 -7.16
N VAL A 252 -22.14 -14.39 -5.85
CA VAL A 252 -21.04 -14.19 -4.89
C VAL A 252 -20.76 -15.52 -4.19
N ILE A 253 -19.49 -15.87 -4.06
CA ILE A 253 -19.03 -17.01 -3.27
C ILE A 253 -18.17 -16.45 -2.14
N ASP A 254 -18.60 -16.71 -0.90
CA ASP A 254 -17.97 -16.19 0.30
C ASP A 254 -17.53 -17.32 1.25
N PRO A 255 -16.24 -17.67 1.29
CA PRO A 255 -15.70 -18.66 2.24
C PRO A 255 -15.70 -18.20 3.70
N GLY A 256 -15.93 -16.93 3.98
CA GLY A 256 -16.01 -16.42 5.35
C GLY A 256 -14.65 -16.02 5.96
N PHE A 257 -13.58 -15.95 5.17
CA PHE A 257 -12.24 -15.62 5.64
C PHE A 257 -11.65 -14.40 4.92
N ALA A 258 -10.76 -13.71 5.63
CA ALA A 258 -9.90 -12.63 5.08
C ALA A 258 -8.58 -12.56 5.85
N LYS A 259 -7.52 -12.03 5.21
CA LYS A 259 -6.32 -11.60 5.93
C LYS A 259 -6.59 -10.29 6.63
N GLN A 260 -6.37 -10.26 7.93
CA GLN A 260 -6.51 -9.08 8.77
C GLN A 260 -5.17 -8.74 9.44
N LYS A 261 -4.86 -7.44 9.50
CA LYS A 261 -3.72 -6.93 10.24
C LYS A 261 -4.03 -7.01 11.73
N VAL A 262 -3.13 -7.61 12.51
CA VAL A 262 -3.23 -7.73 13.96
C VAL A 262 -1.88 -7.35 14.56
N TYR A 263 -1.90 -6.46 15.54
CA TYR A 263 -0.73 -6.09 16.33
C TYR A 263 -0.72 -6.85 17.64
N ASN A 264 0.40 -7.47 17.97
CA ASN A 264 0.64 -8.07 19.28
C ASN A 264 1.57 -7.18 20.12
N PRO A 265 1.06 -6.46 21.13
CA PRO A 265 1.86 -5.52 21.91
C PRO A 265 2.94 -6.21 22.74
N ARG A 266 2.75 -7.49 23.11
CA ARG A 266 3.73 -8.23 23.94
C ARG A 266 5.03 -8.50 23.21
N ILE A 267 4.95 -8.86 21.92
CA ILE A 267 6.11 -9.15 21.08
C ILE A 267 6.38 -8.05 20.03
N ARG A 268 5.66 -6.93 20.11
CA ARG A 268 5.79 -5.74 19.24
C ARG A 268 5.72 -6.05 17.74
N VAL A 269 4.94 -7.07 17.38
CA VAL A 269 4.86 -7.57 16.01
C VAL A 269 3.50 -7.28 15.42
N GLU A 270 3.48 -6.74 14.21
CA GLU A 270 2.32 -6.71 13.34
C GLU A 270 2.34 -7.90 12.41
N SER A 271 1.21 -8.59 12.29
CA SER A 271 1.07 -9.76 11.42
C SER A 271 -0.22 -9.71 10.62
N LEU A 272 -0.21 -10.34 9.44
CA LEU A 272 -1.39 -10.56 8.62
C LEU A 272 -1.87 -12.00 8.84
N LEU A 273 -2.93 -12.14 9.61
CA LEU A 273 -3.51 -13.45 9.94
C LEU A 273 -4.79 -13.70 9.15
N VAL A 274 -4.96 -14.93 8.68
CA VAL A 274 -6.24 -15.39 8.14
C VAL A 274 -7.21 -15.56 9.31
N SER A 275 -8.30 -14.83 9.29
CA SER A 275 -9.33 -14.87 10.32
C SER A 275 -10.73 -14.85 9.72
N ALA A 276 -11.73 -15.31 10.49
CA ALA A 276 -13.11 -15.19 10.09
C ALA A 276 -13.50 -13.71 9.91
N ILE A 277 -14.34 -13.43 8.91
CA ILE A 277 -14.87 -12.10 8.68
C ILE A 277 -16.01 -11.78 9.66
N SER A 278 -16.37 -10.50 9.75
CA SER A 278 -17.55 -10.09 10.52
C SER A 278 -18.85 -10.30 9.74
N LYS A 279 -19.99 -10.27 10.46
CA LYS A 279 -21.34 -10.26 9.84
C LYS A 279 -21.50 -9.08 8.89
N ALA A 280 -20.98 -7.91 9.25
CA ALA A 280 -21.01 -6.72 8.40
C ALA A 280 -20.25 -6.94 7.09
N SER A 281 -19.03 -7.50 7.13
CA SER A 281 -18.26 -7.89 5.95
C SER A 281 -19.00 -8.93 5.10
N ALA A 282 -19.58 -9.96 5.71
CA ALA A 282 -20.35 -10.96 5.01
C ALA A 282 -21.56 -10.35 4.27
N GLN A 283 -22.21 -9.37 4.90
CA GLN A 283 -23.31 -8.64 4.27
C GLN A 283 -22.84 -7.74 3.12
N GLN A 284 -21.68 -7.08 3.27
CA GLN A 284 -21.08 -6.28 2.19
C GLN A 284 -20.72 -7.15 1.00
N ARG A 285 -20.12 -8.33 1.23
CA ARG A 285 -19.79 -9.29 0.17
C ARG A 285 -21.06 -9.75 -0.55
N ALA A 286 -22.09 -10.15 0.17
CA ALA A 286 -23.38 -10.56 -0.41
C ALA A 286 -24.00 -9.43 -1.25
N GLY A 287 -23.96 -8.19 -0.77
CA GLY A 287 -24.45 -7.01 -1.47
C GLY A 287 -23.80 -6.74 -2.83
N ARG A 288 -22.66 -7.36 -3.12
CA ARG A 288 -22.04 -7.26 -4.45
C ARG A 288 -22.88 -7.92 -5.55
N ALA A 289 -23.59 -8.99 -5.22
CA ALA A 289 -24.49 -9.68 -6.15
C ALA A 289 -25.75 -8.89 -6.53
N GLY A 290 -26.22 -8.00 -5.62
CA GLY A 290 -27.47 -7.26 -5.80
C GLY A 290 -27.33 -5.86 -6.43
N ARG A 291 -26.24 -5.52 -7.08
CA ARG A 291 -26.03 -4.14 -7.58
C ARG A 291 -26.78 -3.80 -8.85
N THR A 292 -26.86 -4.72 -9.79
CA THR A 292 -27.47 -4.49 -11.11
C THR A 292 -28.81 -5.20 -11.29
N ARG A 293 -29.01 -6.32 -10.62
CA ARG A 293 -30.21 -7.17 -10.65
C ARG A 293 -30.26 -8.09 -9.43
N PRO A 294 -31.37 -8.82 -9.19
CA PRO A 294 -31.40 -9.84 -8.14
C PRO A 294 -30.27 -10.84 -8.30
N GLY A 295 -29.65 -11.23 -7.19
CA GLY A 295 -28.48 -12.10 -7.19
C GLY A 295 -28.53 -13.18 -6.12
N LYS A 296 -27.47 -14.02 -6.10
CA LYS A 296 -27.30 -15.12 -5.16
C LYS A 296 -25.95 -15.03 -4.48
N CYS A 297 -25.89 -15.37 -3.20
CA CYS A 297 -24.66 -15.44 -2.41
C CYS A 297 -24.53 -16.82 -1.76
N PHE A 298 -23.49 -17.53 -2.12
CA PHE A 298 -23.13 -18.84 -1.59
C PHE A 298 -22.09 -18.69 -0.48
N ARG A 299 -22.52 -18.82 0.77
CA ARG A 299 -21.66 -18.79 1.94
C ARG A 299 -21.17 -20.20 2.24
N LEU A 300 -19.85 -20.40 2.19
CA LEU A 300 -19.23 -21.71 2.41
C LEU A 300 -18.99 -21.98 3.91
N TYR A 301 -19.95 -21.61 4.72
CA TYR A 301 -20.01 -21.83 6.16
C TYR A 301 -21.47 -21.97 6.59
N THR A 302 -21.70 -22.53 7.78
CA THR A 302 -23.04 -22.81 8.28
C THR A 302 -23.76 -21.55 8.73
N GLU A 303 -25.09 -21.56 8.64
CA GLU A 303 -25.91 -20.49 9.19
C GLU A 303 -25.71 -20.31 10.70
N LYS A 304 -25.46 -21.42 11.41
CA LYS A 304 -25.15 -21.40 12.84
C LYS A 304 -23.85 -20.62 13.09
N ALA A 305 -22.76 -20.89 12.37
CA ALA A 305 -21.50 -20.16 12.51
C ALA A 305 -21.71 -18.66 12.25
N TYR A 306 -22.47 -18.29 11.20
CA TYR A 306 -22.83 -16.89 10.94
C TYR A 306 -23.55 -16.24 12.11
N LYS A 307 -24.58 -16.91 12.68
CA LYS A 307 -25.42 -16.35 13.74
C LYS A 307 -24.73 -16.26 15.10
N THR A 308 -23.93 -17.27 15.47
CA THR A 308 -23.41 -17.43 16.84
C THR A 308 -21.92 -17.19 16.99
N GLU A 309 -21.08 -17.40 15.96
CA GLU A 309 -19.63 -17.35 16.06
C GLU A 309 -19.01 -16.09 15.45
N MET A 310 -19.60 -15.58 14.35
CA MET A 310 -19.08 -14.38 13.70
C MET A 310 -19.39 -13.11 14.51
N GLN A 311 -18.36 -12.27 14.65
CA GLN A 311 -18.50 -10.95 15.28
C GLN A 311 -19.45 -10.04 14.47
N PRO A 312 -20.23 -9.16 15.10
CA PRO A 312 -21.10 -8.22 14.39
C PRO A 312 -20.34 -7.33 13.41
N ASN A 313 -19.23 -6.73 13.86
CA ASN A 313 -18.37 -5.83 13.08
C ASN A 313 -16.92 -6.26 13.22
N THR A 314 -16.09 -5.92 12.22
CA THR A 314 -14.63 -6.02 12.33
C THR A 314 -14.14 -4.98 13.34
N TYR A 315 -13.21 -5.36 14.19
CA TYR A 315 -12.59 -4.43 15.12
C TYR A 315 -12.00 -3.23 14.37
N PRO A 316 -12.21 -1.99 14.85
CA PRO A 316 -11.60 -0.81 14.25
C PRO A 316 -10.06 -0.92 14.28
N GLU A 317 -9.42 -0.20 13.39
CA GLU A 317 -7.97 -0.30 13.21
C GLU A 317 -7.19 0.10 14.47
N ILE A 318 -7.71 1.06 15.24
CA ILE A 318 -7.10 1.51 16.50
C ILE A 318 -6.96 0.38 17.54
N LEU A 319 -7.81 -0.65 17.49
CA LEU A 319 -7.76 -1.79 18.41
C LEU A 319 -6.82 -2.91 17.95
N ARG A 320 -6.25 -2.83 16.74
CA ARG A 320 -5.48 -3.92 16.12
C ARG A 320 -4.21 -3.49 15.40
N SER A 321 -3.79 -2.21 15.58
CA SER A 321 -2.58 -1.65 14.96
C SER A 321 -1.62 -1.11 16.02
N ASN A 322 -0.36 -0.92 15.62
CA ASN A 322 0.60 -0.16 16.41
C ASN A 322 0.13 1.30 16.52
N LEU A 323 0.19 1.87 17.71
CA LEU A 323 -0.31 3.22 17.97
C LEU A 323 0.79 4.30 18.02
N GLY A 324 2.05 3.99 17.72
CA GLY A 324 3.15 4.94 17.80
C GLY A 324 2.87 6.23 17.01
N THR A 325 2.40 6.11 15.78
CA THR A 325 2.04 7.28 14.94
C THR A 325 0.84 8.06 15.52
N VAL A 326 -0.17 7.36 16.04
CA VAL A 326 -1.37 7.98 16.61
C VAL A 326 -1.02 8.76 17.86
N VAL A 327 -0.26 8.15 18.79
CA VAL A 327 0.19 8.78 20.03
C VAL A 327 1.06 10.01 19.74
N LEU A 328 2.00 9.89 18.80
CA LEU A 328 2.84 11.03 18.39
C LEU A 328 2.01 12.20 17.85
N GLN A 329 0.98 11.93 17.06
CA GLN A 329 0.09 12.96 16.54
C GLN A 329 -0.78 13.58 17.65
N LEU A 330 -1.29 12.80 18.60
CA LEU A 330 -2.08 13.30 19.72
C LEU A 330 -1.22 14.22 20.62
N LYS A 331 0.01 13.82 20.94
CA LYS A 331 0.96 14.65 21.67
C LYS A 331 1.28 15.95 20.91
N LYS A 332 1.44 15.89 19.59
CA LYS A 332 1.63 17.09 18.74
C LYS A 332 0.44 18.04 18.77
N LEU A 333 -0.76 17.54 18.98
CA LEU A 333 -1.99 18.34 19.15
C LEU A 333 -2.16 18.89 20.56
N GLY A 334 -1.22 18.61 21.49
CA GLY A 334 -1.28 19.05 22.89
C GLY A 334 -2.20 18.18 23.75
N ILE A 335 -2.44 16.93 23.34
CA ILE A 335 -3.22 15.96 24.10
C ILE A 335 -2.24 15.09 24.89
N ASP A 336 -2.09 15.39 26.17
CA ASP A 336 -1.11 14.71 27.03
C ASP A 336 -1.73 13.54 27.80
N ASP A 337 -2.97 13.68 28.24
CA ASP A 337 -3.70 12.62 28.93
C ASP A 337 -4.39 11.67 27.93
N LEU A 338 -3.65 10.68 27.49
CA LEU A 338 -4.13 9.67 26.55
C LEU A 338 -5.06 8.62 27.20
N VAL A 339 -5.00 8.49 28.53
CA VAL A 339 -5.81 7.51 29.26
C VAL A 339 -7.26 7.96 29.36
N HIS A 340 -7.48 9.25 29.57
CA HIS A 340 -8.81 9.85 29.68
C HIS A 340 -9.26 10.52 28.38
N PHE A 341 -8.47 10.40 27.29
CA PHE A 341 -8.90 10.89 26.00
C PHE A 341 -10.13 10.11 25.50
N ASP A 342 -11.15 10.85 25.06
CA ASP A 342 -12.41 10.29 24.61
C ASP A 342 -12.28 9.63 23.23
N PHE A 343 -11.72 8.42 23.20
CA PHE A 343 -11.69 7.61 21.99
C PHE A 343 -13.07 7.03 21.70
N MET A 344 -13.48 7.01 20.45
CA MET A 344 -14.72 6.31 20.04
C MET A 344 -14.70 4.82 20.43
N ASP A 345 -13.55 4.17 20.24
CA ASP A 345 -13.26 2.80 20.69
C ASP A 345 -11.87 2.83 21.38
N PRO A 346 -11.81 2.87 22.71
CA PRO A 346 -10.56 3.03 23.43
C PRO A 346 -9.63 1.83 23.23
N PRO A 347 -8.37 2.05 22.83
CA PRO A 347 -7.38 0.99 22.70
C PRO A 347 -6.99 0.41 24.06
N ALA A 348 -6.45 -0.82 24.04
CA ALA A 348 -5.96 -1.45 25.26
C ALA A 348 -4.81 -0.63 25.87
N PRO A 349 -4.80 -0.41 27.21
CA PRO A 349 -3.73 0.33 27.90
C PRO A 349 -2.32 -0.19 27.58
N GLU A 350 -2.15 -1.50 27.45
CA GLU A 350 -0.88 -2.11 27.09
C GLU A 350 -0.38 -1.62 25.71
N THR A 351 -1.28 -1.44 24.73
CA THR A 351 -0.91 -0.94 23.39
C THR A 351 -0.48 0.53 23.45
N LEU A 352 -1.16 1.36 24.26
CA LEU A 352 -0.77 2.76 24.47
C LEU A 352 0.58 2.84 25.20
N MET A 353 0.81 2.05 26.24
CA MET A 353 2.09 2.00 26.95
C MET A 353 3.24 1.61 26.02
N ARG A 354 3.03 0.61 25.14
CA ARG A 354 4.04 0.21 24.15
C ARG A 354 4.33 1.30 23.12
N ALA A 355 3.33 2.09 22.76
CA ALA A 355 3.51 3.23 21.86
C ALA A 355 4.31 4.36 22.54
N LEU A 356 4.02 4.70 23.81
CA LEU A 356 4.77 5.67 24.60
C LEU A 356 6.23 5.22 24.79
N GLU A 357 6.45 3.97 25.16
CA GLU A 357 7.76 3.36 25.29
C GLU A 357 8.59 3.42 23.99
N LEU A 358 7.96 3.11 22.85
CA LEU A 358 8.57 3.25 21.53
C LEU A 358 9.02 4.69 21.27
N LEU A 359 8.15 5.66 21.52
CA LEU A 359 8.43 7.08 21.28
C LEU A 359 9.50 7.64 22.21
N ASN A 360 9.53 7.20 23.46
CA ASN A 360 10.59 7.55 24.42
C ASN A 360 11.95 7.00 23.94
N TYR A 361 12.06 5.71 23.58
CA TYR A 361 13.29 5.14 23.02
C TYR A 361 13.77 5.84 21.73
N LEU A 362 12.85 6.35 20.93
CA LEU A 362 13.17 7.16 19.74
C LEU A 362 13.55 8.61 20.10
N SER A 363 13.48 8.98 21.39
CA SER A 363 13.65 10.36 21.89
C SER A 363 12.62 11.34 21.30
N ALA A 364 11.48 10.85 20.86
CA ALA A 364 10.35 11.68 20.44
C ALA A 364 9.56 12.21 21.65
N LEU A 365 9.58 11.46 22.75
CA LEU A 365 9.13 11.87 24.07
C LEU A 365 10.31 11.81 25.04
N ASP A 366 10.30 12.68 26.05
CA ASP A 366 11.23 12.62 27.17
C ASP A 366 10.77 11.61 28.23
N ASP A 367 11.48 11.54 29.36
CA ASP A 367 11.19 10.60 30.44
C ASP A 367 9.90 10.96 31.20
N ASP A 368 9.46 12.22 31.15
CA ASP A 368 8.18 12.69 31.71
C ASP A 368 7.01 12.45 30.74
N GLY A 369 7.31 11.97 29.53
CA GLY A 369 6.33 11.69 28.46
C GLY A 369 5.92 12.92 27.66
N GLU A 370 6.63 14.03 27.78
CA GLU A 370 6.40 15.26 27.04
C GLU A 370 7.03 15.21 25.64
N LEU A 371 6.42 15.92 24.70
CA LEU A 371 6.87 15.95 23.30
C LEU A 371 8.16 16.76 23.16
N THR A 372 9.24 16.11 22.72
CA THR A 372 10.51 16.77 22.44
C THR A 372 10.45 17.59 21.13
N GLU A 373 11.45 18.46 20.90
CA GLU A 373 11.62 19.16 19.62
C GLU A 373 11.77 18.16 18.46
N LEU A 374 12.54 17.09 18.68
CA LEU A 374 12.69 16.00 17.72
C LEU A 374 11.36 15.29 17.45
N GLY A 375 10.58 14.96 18.49
CA GLY A 375 9.25 14.35 18.34
C GLY A 375 8.28 15.25 17.59
N SER A 376 8.32 16.55 17.88
CA SER A 376 7.54 17.55 17.16
C SER A 376 7.87 17.59 15.65
N MET A 377 9.16 17.45 15.31
CA MET A 377 9.63 17.37 13.93
C MET A 377 9.23 16.03 13.29
N MET A 378 9.39 14.91 14.00
CA MET A 378 8.99 13.59 13.51
C MET A 378 7.50 13.52 13.14
N ALA A 379 6.63 14.18 13.92
CA ALA A 379 5.19 14.22 13.70
C ALA A 379 4.78 14.93 12.38
N GLU A 380 5.63 15.75 11.79
CA GLU A 380 5.37 16.44 10.52
C GLU A 380 5.64 15.55 9.28
N PHE A 381 6.36 14.46 9.47
CA PHE A 381 6.58 13.50 8.39
C PHE A 381 5.40 12.53 8.31
N PRO A 382 4.85 12.27 7.11
CA PRO A 382 3.81 11.25 6.90
C PRO A 382 4.44 9.83 6.89
N LEU A 383 5.14 9.50 7.96
CA LEU A 383 5.93 8.29 8.14
C LEU A 383 5.67 7.69 9.52
N ASP A 384 5.94 6.41 9.66
CA ASP A 384 6.05 5.81 10.98
C ASP A 384 7.19 6.45 11.78
N PRO A 385 7.09 6.56 13.13
CA PRO A 385 8.08 7.24 13.95
C PRO A 385 9.52 6.76 13.73
N GLN A 386 9.72 5.46 13.52
CA GLN A 386 11.04 4.88 13.25
C GLN A 386 11.65 5.39 11.94
N LEU A 387 10.84 5.44 10.86
CA LEU A 387 11.27 6.00 9.59
C LEU A 387 11.54 7.50 9.67
N ALA A 388 10.71 8.25 10.40
CA ALA A 388 10.91 9.68 10.61
C ALA A 388 12.21 9.96 11.38
N LYS A 389 12.48 9.21 12.46
CA LYS A 389 13.75 9.27 13.21
C LYS A 389 14.94 8.98 12.31
N MET A 390 14.88 7.92 11.50
CA MET A 390 15.94 7.52 10.58
C MET A 390 16.26 8.64 9.58
N VAL A 391 15.23 9.26 8.98
CA VAL A 391 15.41 10.37 8.01
C VAL A 391 16.09 11.56 8.68
N ILE A 392 15.66 11.97 9.89
CA ILE A 392 16.24 13.10 10.60
C ILE A 392 17.69 12.79 10.99
N ALA A 393 17.96 11.64 11.59
CA ALA A 393 19.30 11.22 12.02
C ALA A 393 20.28 11.07 10.84
N SER A 394 19.81 10.78 9.63
CA SER A 394 20.64 10.63 8.44
C SER A 394 21.45 11.89 8.06
N CYS A 395 20.98 13.06 8.51
CA CYS A 395 21.68 14.32 8.29
C CYS A 395 23.02 14.36 9.06
N GLU A 396 23.08 13.76 10.25
CA GLU A 396 24.29 13.67 11.07
C GLU A 396 25.33 12.72 10.46
N TYR A 397 24.87 11.71 9.71
CA TYR A 397 25.73 10.73 9.04
C TYR A 397 26.08 11.12 7.61
N ASN A 398 25.70 12.30 7.13
CA ASN A 398 25.93 12.74 5.75
C ASN A 398 25.44 11.72 4.68
N CYS A 399 24.26 11.12 4.90
CA CYS A 399 23.68 10.14 3.97
C CYS A 399 22.16 10.36 3.77
N SER A 400 21.70 11.59 3.95
CA SER A 400 20.27 11.90 3.92
C SER A 400 19.64 11.72 2.52
N ASN A 401 20.37 11.92 1.43
CA ASN A 401 19.86 11.62 0.09
C ASN A 401 19.58 10.13 -0.12
N GLU A 402 20.49 9.27 0.36
CA GLU A 402 20.38 7.81 0.27
C GLU A 402 19.24 7.32 1.15
N ILE A 403 19.16 7.79 2.38
CA ILE A 403 18.11 7.42 3.33
C ILE A 403 16.73 7.89 2.86
N LEU A 404 16.61 9.06 2.23
CA LEU A 404 15.36 9.46 1.57
C LEU A 404 14.92 8.47 0.50
N SER A 405 15.87 7.96 -0.30
CA SER A 405 15.58 6.96 -1.33
C SER A 405 15.16 5.63 -0.71
N VAL A 406 15.87 5.15 0.32
CA VAL A 406 15.53 3.93 1.06
C VAL A 406 14.13 4.07 1.70
N THR A 407 13.87 5.17 2.40
CA THR A 407 12.57 5.45 3.05
C THR A 407 11.44 5.46 2.04
N ALA A 408 11.64 6.12 0.90
CA ALA A 408 10.64 6.15 -0.17
C ALA A 408 10.36 4.76 -0.74
N MET A 409 11.41 3.93 -0.90
CA MET A 409 11.26 2.54 -1.36
C MET A 409 10.56 1.64 -0.34
N LEU A 410 10.76 1.87 0.96
CA LEU A 410 10.05 1.16 2.04
C LEU A 410 8.57 1.59 2.15
N SER A 411 8.25 2.83 1.75
CA SER A 411 6.88 3.39 1.84
C SER A 411 5.96 2.99 0.69
N VAL A 412 6.45 2.26 -0.30
CA VAL A 412 5.67 1.82 -1.47
C VAL A 412 5.60 0.29 -1.54
N PRO A 413 4.62 -0.28 -2.27
CA PRO A 413 4.59 -1.73 -2.50
C PRO A 413 5.90 -2.23 -3.10
N GLN A 414 6.29 -3.45 -2.72
CA GLN A 414 7.53 -4.07 -3.17
C GLN A 414 7.72 -3.94 -4.69
N CYS A 415 8.90 -3.45 -5.08
CA CYS A 415 9.18 -3.17 -6.49
C CYS A 415 9.58 -4.40 -7.32
N PHE A 416 10.12 -5.46 -6.70
CA PHE A 416 10.53 -6.67 -7.41
C PHE A 416 9.32 -7.56 -7.74
N MET A 417 9.15 -7.88 -9.02
CA MET A 417 8.13 -8.80 -9.52
C MET A 417 8.72 -10.21 -9.66
N ARG A 418 7.93 -11.23 -9.31
CA ARG A 418 8.31 -12.63 -9.43
C ARG A 418 7.20 -13.45 -10.05
N PRO A 419 6.97 -13.31 -11.39
CA PRO A 419 5.91 -14.04 -12.09
C PRO A 419 6.14 -15.55 -11.99
N ASN A 420 5.06 -16.33 -11.85
CA ASN A 420 5.15 -17.79 -11.73
C ASN A 420 5.82 -18.45 -12.93
N GLU A 421 5.68 -17.88 -14.12
CA GLU A 421 6.22 -18.39 -15.38
C GLU A 421 7.71 -18.08 -15.57
N ALA A 422 8.24 -17.07 -14.87
CA ALA A 422 9.60 -16.56 -15.03
C ALA A 422 10.35 -16.39 -13.71
N LYS A 423 10.08 -17.23 -12.69
CA LYS A 423 10.66 -17.10 -11.34
C LYS A 423 12.19 -17.02 -11.35
N LYS A 424 12.84 -17.93 -12.11
CA LYS A 424 14.31 -18.00 -12.17
C LYS A 424 14.91 -16.74 -12.79
N ALA A 425 14.36 -16.28 -13.91
CA ALA A 425 14.82 -15.05 -14.58
C ALA A 425 14.60 -13.81 -13.70
N ALA A 426 13.48 -13.74 -12.98
CA ALA A 426 13.19 -12.67 -12.03
C ALA A 426 14.16 -12.67 -10.85
N ASP A 427 14.47 -13.84 -10.28
CA ASP A 427 15.44 -13.99 -9.19
C ASP A 427 16.86 -13.58 -9.67
N GLU A 428 17.29 -14.01 -10.85
CA GLU A 428 18.56 -13.60 -11.46
C GLU A 428 18.63 -12.08 -11.73
N ALA A 429 17.54 -11.49 -12.22
CA ALA A 429 17.45 -10.05 -12.45
C ALA A 429 17.56 -9.26 -11.13
N LYS A 430 16.90 -9.72 -10.07
CA LYS A 430 16.99 -9.11 -8.74
C LYS A 430 18.42 -9.16 -8.19
N MET A 431 19.12 -10.27 -8.37
CA MET A 431 20.51 -10.44 -7.89
C MET A 431 21.50 -9.46 -8.53
N ARG A 432 21.20 -8.86 -9.70
CA ARG A 432 22.03 -7.80 -10.29
C ARG A 432 22.07 -6.52 -9.44
N PHE A 433 21.06 -6.27 -8.64
CA PHE A 433 20.97 -5.12 -7.74
C PHE A 433 21.40 -5.47 -6.32
N ALA A 434 21.63 -6.75 -6.03
CA ALA A 434 21.93 -7.22 -4.69
C ALA A 434 23.18 -6.53 -4.12
N HIS A 435 23.09 -6.12 -2.85
CA HIS A 435 24.20 -5.62 -2.07
C HIS A 435 24.59 -6.65 -1.00
N ILE A 436 25.87 -6.84 -0.80
CA ILE A 436 26.41 -7.83 0.14
C ILE A 436 25.96 -7.58 1.58
N ASP A 437 25.80 -6.32 1.96
CA ASP A 437 25.38 -5.95 3.32
C ASP A 437 23.84 -5.98 3.53
N GLY A 438 23.03 -6.18 2.47
CA GLY A 438 21.60 -6.46 2.65
C GLY A 438 20.60 -5.72 1.79
N ASP A 439 19.32 -5.94 2.12
CA ASP A 439 18.18 -5.61 1.29
C ASP A 439 17.90 -4.11 1.20
N HIS A 440 18.14 -3.31 2.27
CA HIS A 440 17.95 -1.85 2.23
C HIS A 440 18.88 -1.21 1.19
N LEU A 441 20.12 -1.67 1.11
CA LEU A 441 21.07 -1.21 0.11
C LEU A 441 20.74 -1.73 -1.29
N THR A 442 20.16 -2.91 -1.38
CA THR A 442 19.60 -3.45 -2.64
C THR A 442 18.46 -2.57 -3.17
N LEU A 443 17.57 -2.10 -2.29
CA LEU A 443 16.51 -1.15 -2.65
C LEU A 443 17.09 0.19 -3.12
N LEU A 444 18.15 0.66 -2.49
CA LEU A 444 18.86 1.87 -2.94
C LEU A 444 19.45 1.67 -4.33
N ASN A 445 20.11 0.54 -4.58
CA ASN A 445 20.73 0.22 -5.87
C ASN A 445 19.69 0.20 -7.00
N VAL A 446 18.54 -0.44 -6.82
CA VAL A 446 17.50 -0.50 -7.85
C VAL A 446 16.90 0.88 -8.12
N TYR A 447 16.73 1.71 -7.07
CA TYR A 447 16.25 3.08 -7.23
C TYR A 447 17.28 3.93 -8.04
N HIS A 448 18.56 3.85 -7.72
CA HIS A 448 19.62 4.54 -8.46
C HIS A 448 19.69 4.07 -9.92
N ALA A 449 19.61 2.77 -10.17
CA ALA A 449 19.58 2.22 -11.52
C ALA A 449 18.37 2.73 -12.32
N PHE A 450 17.20 2.82 -11.70
CA PHE A 450 15.99 3.41 -12.31
C PHE A 450 16.22 4.87 -12.72
N LYS A 451 16.82 5.68 -11.86
CA LYS A 451 17.15 7.09 -12.17
C LYS A 451 18.20 7.20 -13.27
N GLN A 452 19.23 6.35 -13.27
CA GLN A 452 20.29 6.31 -14.30
C GLN A 452 19.75 5.91 -15.67
N ASN A 453 18.70 5.08 -15.73
CA ASN A 453 18.04 4.68 -16.96
C ASN A 453 16.85 5.60 -17.32
N ASN A 454 16.88 6.88 -16.92
CA ASN A 454 15.90 7.92 -17.25
C ASN A 454 14.44 7.54 -16.89
N GLU A 455 14.25 6.76 -15.84
CA GLU A 455 12.93 6.31 -15.39
C GLU A 455 12.15 5.54 -16.47
N ASP A 456 12.85 4.78 -17.32
CA ASP A 456 12.26 4.08 -18.44
C ASP A 456 11.39 2.89 -17.99
N ALA A 457 10.17 2.81 -18.55
CA ALA A 457 9.22 1.74 -18.23
C ALA A 457 9.63 0.40 -18.85
N GLN A 458 10.28 0.42 -20.04
CA GLN A 458 10.76 -0.80 -20.70
C GLN A 458 11.92 -1.40 -19.92
N TRP A 459 12.86 -0.58 -19.46
CA TRP A 459 13.92 -1.03 -18.56
C TRP A 459 13.38 -1.72 -17.31
N CYS A 460 12.31 -1.18 -16.69
CA CYS A 460 11.66 -1.80 -15.55
C CYS A 460 11.10 -3.19 -15.91
N TYR A 461 10.44 -3.32 -17.05
CA TYR A 461 9.88 -4.59 -17.51
C TYR A 461 10.98 -5.64 -17.72
N ASP A 462 12.07 -5.28 -18.40
CA ASP A 462 13.19 -6.17 -18.72
C ASP A 462 13.96 -6.65 -17.47
N ASN A 463 13.90 -5.88 -16.37
CA ASN A 463 14.54 -6.20 -15.09
C ASN A 463 13.57 -6.73 -14.03
N PHE A 464 12.33 -7.08 -14.38
CA PHE A 464 11.30 -7.56 -13.46
C PHE A 464 11.05 -6.60 -12.28
N VAL A 465 11.08 -5.29 -12.55
CA VAL A 465 10.84 -4.23 -11.57
C VAL A 465 9.54 -3.50 -11.90
N GLN A 466 8.73 -3.25 -10.89
CA GLN A 466 7.44 -2.59 -11.06
C GLN A 466 7.63 -1.08 -11.23
N TYR A 467 7.49 -0.58 -12.46
CA TYR A 467 7.61 0.84 -12.82
C TYR A 467 6.78 1.76 -11.91
N ARG A 468 5.52 1.37 -11.63
CA ARG A 468 4.61 2.19 -10.83
C ARG A 468 5.09 2.35 -9.38
N SER A 469 5.65 1.30 -8.78
CA SER A 469 6.23 1.38 -7.43
C SER A 469 7.42 2.33 -7.40
N LEU A 470 8.33 2.24 -8.36
CA LEU A 470 9.48 3.15 -8.46
C LEU A 470 9.06 4.60 -8.70
N LYS A 471 8.07 4.83 -9.57
CA LYS A 471 7.53 6.18 -9.80
C LYS A 471 6.82 6.74 -8.56
N SER A 472 6.11 5.90 -7.83
CA SER A 472 5.50 6.28 -6.55
C SER A 472 6.56 6.59 -5.50
N ALA A 473 7.63 5.79 -5.42
CA ALA A 473 8.77 6.04 -4.54
C ALA A 473 9.44 7.39 -4.85
N ASP A 474 9.63 7.72 -6.14
CA ASP A 474 10.18 9.03 -6.52
C ASP A 474 9.28 10.19 -6.05
N ASN A 475 7.96 10.06 -6.17
CA ASN A 475 7.00 11.06 -5.67
C ASN A 475 7.06 11.21 -4.14
N VAL A 476 7.11 10.08 -3.40
CA VAL A 476 7.27 10.07 -1.94
C VAL A 476 8.58 10.74 -1.55
N ARG A 477 9.68 10.38 -2.20
CA ARG A 477 11.00 10.99 -1.97
C ARG A 477 10.99 12.50 -2.14
N GLN A 478 10.35 12.99 -3.21
CA GLN A 478 10.23 14.43 -3.44
C GLN A 478 9.37 15.11 -2.37
N GLN A 479 8.30 14.46 -1.89
CA GLN A 479 7.49 14.98 -0.79
C GLN A 479 8.29 15.07 0.50
N LEU A 480 9.01 14.02 0.87
CA LEU A 480 9.86 14.01 2.05
C LEU A 480 10.98 15.05 1.98
N ALA A 481 11.60 15.22 0.79
CA ALA A 481 12.61 16.24 0.57
C ALA A 481 12.08 17.67 0.84
N ARG A 482 10.85 17.99 0.40
CA ARG A 482 10.21 19.29 0.69
C ARG A 482 9.97 19.49 2.20
N ILE A 483 9.65 18.42 2.93
CA ILE A 483 9.49 18.49 4.39
C ILE A 483 10.85 18.77 5.04
N MET A 484 11.91 18.07 4.63
CA MET A 484 13.27 18.33 5.11
C MET A 484 13.71 19.78 4.85
N ASP A 485 13.45 20.30 3.64
CA ASP A 485 13.78 21.70 3.29
C ASP A 485 13.02 22.70 4.20
N ARG A 486 11.76 22.43 4.57
CA ARG A 486 10.97 23.27 5.49
C ARG A 486 11.57 23.33 6.90
N PHE A 487 12.21 22.24 7.34
CA PHE A 487 12.90 22.18 8.63
C PHE A 487 14.39 22.52 8.55
N ASN A 488 14.88 23.04 7.43
CA ASN A 488 16.29 23.32 7.19
C ASN A 488 17.23 22.12 7.42
N LEU A 489 16.72 20.91 7.25
CA LEU A 489 17.51 19.69 7.30
C LEU A 489 18.34 19.54 6.01
N LYS A 490 19.65 19.56 6.16
CA LYS A 490 20.57 19.50 5.01
C LYS A 490 20.52 18.13 4.33
N ARG A 491 20.30 18.12 3.03
CA ARG A 491 20.40 16.91 2.22
C ARG A 491 21.84 16.74 1.70
N THR A 492 22.54 15.81 2.30
CA THR A 492 23.94 15.53 2.02
C THR A 492 24.12 14.07 1.62
N SER A 493 25.24 13.78 0.96
CA SER A 493 25.70 12.44 0.64
C SER A 493 27.16 12.31 1.00
N THR A 494 27.55 11.17 1.55
CA THR A 494 28.96 10.79 1.65
C THR A 494 29.47 10.47 0.24
N GLU A 495 30.72 10.75 -0.03
CA GLU A 495 31.32 10.42 -1.33
C GLU A 495 31.24 8.90 -1.58
N PHE A 496 30.76 8.51 -2.76
CA PHE A 496 30.51 7.09 -3.10
C PHE A 496 31.75 6.20 -3.01
N THR A 497 32.92 6.77 -3.28
CA THR A 497 34.22 6.08 -3.18
C THR A 497 34.73 5.92 -1.76
N SER A 498 34.11 6.62 -0.79
CA SER A 498 34.48 6.54 0.62
C SER A 498 34.11 5.19 1.22
N LYS A 499 34.98 4.67 2.07
CA LYS A 499 34.70 3.48 2.90
C LYS A 499 33.52 3.68 3.86
N ASP A 500 33.21 4.93 4.17
CA ASP A 500 32.14 5.31 5.11
C ASP A 500 30.77 5.40 4.43
N TYR A 501 30.68 5.35 3.09
CA TYR A 501 29.42 5.51 2.37
C TYR A 501 28.33 4.54 2.88
N TYR A 502 28.57 3.25 2.77
CA TYR A 502 27.61 2.23 3.24
C TYR A 502 27.56 2.12 4.78
N LEU A 503 28.66 2.45 5.48
CA LEU A 503 28.68 2.48 6.94
C LEU A 503 27.74 3.53 7.50
N ASN A 504 27.73 4.73 6.93
CA ASN A 504 26.88 5.83 7.35
C ASN A 504 25.40 5.52 7.11
N ILE A 505 25.06 4.95 5.96
CA ILE A 505 23.70 4.51 5.65
C ILE A 505 23.21 3.47 6.68
N ARG A 506 24.04 2.44 6.98
CA ARG A 506 23.70 1.41 7.96
C ARG A 506 23.57 1.95 9.39
N LYS A 507 24.38 2.94 9.79
CA LYS A 507 24.22 3.62 11.08
C LYS A 507 22.92 4.40 11.16
N ALA A 508 22.54 5.10 10.08
CA ALA A 508 21.26 5.81 10.00
C ALA A 508 20.07 4.84 10.08
N LEU A 509 20.16 3.65 9.45
CA LEU A 509 19.17 2.58 9.61
C LEU A 509 19.04 2.16 11.07
N VAL A 510 20.16 1.94 11.76
CA VAL A 510 20.17 1.58 13.19
C VAL A 510 19.51 2.65 14.04
N SER A 511 19.71 3.95 13.77
CA SER A 511 19.11 5.04 14.55
C SER A 511 17.57 5.04 14.58
N GLY A 512 16.91 4.45 13.57
CA GLY A 512 15.45 4.30 13.54
C GLY A 512 14.97 2.90 13.92
N PHE A 513 15.72 1.87 13.55
CA PHE A 513 15.28 0.47 13.63
C PHE A 513 16.05 -0.37 14.67
N PHE A 514 16.74 0.26 15.63
CA PHE A 514 17.53 -0.45 16.65
C PHE A 514 16.73 -1.48 17.46
N MET A 515 15.41 -1.35 17.56
CA MET A 515 14.55 -2.33 18.22
C MET A 515 14.28 -3.58 17.37
N GLN A 516 14.43 -3.46 16.04
CA GLN A 516 14.18 -4.52 15.08
C GLN A 516 15.52 -5.17 14.68
N VAL A 517 16.19 -5.77 15.63
CA VAL A 517 17.47 -6.45 15.46
C VAL A 517 17.34 -7.90 15.90
N ALA A 518 17.98 -8.80 15.15
CA ALA A 518 18.08 -10.21 15.49
C ALA A 518 19.54 -10.69 15.47
N HIS A 519 19.86 -11.62 16.35
CA HIS A 519 21.17 -12.23 16.50
C HIS A 519 21.14 -13.69 16.03
N LEU A 520 22.17 -14.10 15.29
CA LEU A 520 22.32 -15.47 14.80
C LEU A 520 22.79 -16.39 15.94
N GLU A 521 21.96 -17.37 16.27
CA GLU A 521 22.29 -18.39 17.26
C GLU A 521 23.15 -19.51 16.65
N ARG A 522 23.88 -20.23 17.49
CA ARG A 522 24.73 -21.36 17.10
C ARG A 522 23.99 -22.46 16.36
N THR A 523 22.70 -22.58 16.58
CA THR A 523 21.80 -23.55 15.94
C THR A 523 21.40 -23.14 14.52
N GLY A 524 21.83 -21.94 14.04
CA GLY A 524 21.64 -21.47 12.68
C GLY A 524 20.31 -20.76 12.42
N HIS A 525 19.51 -20.50 13.46
CA HIS A 525 18.34 -19.61 13.41
C HIS A 525 18.67 -18.27 14.09
N TYR A 526 17.84 -17.26 13.87
CA TYR A 526 17.95 -15.98 14.51
C TYR A 526 17.02 -15.87 15.71
N LEU A 527 17.42 -15.10 16.72
CA LEU A 527 16.55 -14.64 17.80
C LEU A 527 16.43 -13.12 17.77
N THR A 528 15.22 -12.60 17.88
CA THR A 528 15.02 -11.16 18.10
C THR A 528 15.60 -10.76 19.45
N VAL A 529 16.31 -9.65 19.51
CA VAL A 529 17.26 -9.39 20.59
C VAL A 529 16.62 -9.20 21.98
N LYS A 530 15.44 -8.59 22.10
CA LYS A 530 14.74 -8.45 23.39
C LYS A 530 13.58 -9.42 23.58
N ASP A 531 12.85 -9.70 22.51
CA ASP A 531 11.63 -10.49 22.60
C ASP A 531 11.88 -12.00 22.45
N ASN A 532 13.12 -12.41 22.17
CA ASN A 532 13.57 -13.81 22.02
C ASN A 532 12.69 -14.65 21.08
N GLN A 533 12.14 -14.03 20.03
CA GLN A 533 11.37 -14.76 19.03
C GLN A 533 12.30 -15.45 18.04
N ILE A 534 12.08 -16.76 17.84
CA ILE A 534 12.80 -17.54 16.84
C ILE A 534 12.33 -17.10 15.46
N VAL A 535 13.27 -16.65 14.62
CA VAL A 535 12.99 -16.17 13.27
C VAL A 535 13.99 -16.72 12.26
N GLN A 536 13.61 -16.69 10.99
CA GLN A 536 14.46 -17.04 9.86
C GLN A 536 14.48 -15.86 8.87
N LEU A 537 15.55 -15.77 8.08
CA LEU A 537 15.58 -14.82 6.96
C LEU A 537 14.52 -15.23 5.94
N HIS A 538 13.72 -14.27 5.49
CA HIS A 538 12.71 -14.54 4.46
C HIS A 538 13.39 -14.93 3.13
N PRO A 539 12.87 -15.93 2.38
CA PRO A 539 13.48 -16.37 1.12
C PRO A 539 13.65 -15.29 0.05
N SER A 540 13.00 -14.12 0.22
CA SER A 540 13.16 -12.97 -0.66
C SER A 540 14.37 -12.11 -0.33
N THR A 541 15.15 -12.37 0.72
CA THR A 541 16.37 -11.60 0.98
C THR A 541 17.42 -11.82 -0.11
N CYS A 542 18.22 -10.80 -0.35
CA CYS A 542 19.36 -10.86 -1.27
C CYS A 542 20.68 -11.26 -0.58
N LEU A 543 20.66 -11.47 0.74
CA LEU A 543 21.84 -11.93 1.46
C LEU A 543 22.16 -13.37 1.07
N ASP A 544 23.37 -13.60 0.64
CA ASP A 544 23.95 -14.92 0.28
C ASP A 544 24.59 -15.64 1.47
N HIS A 545 24.72 -14.94 2.60
CA HIS A 545 25.31 -15.42 3.84
C HIS A 545 24.42 -15.08 5.04
N LYS A 546 24.78 -15.53 6.22
CA LYS A 546 24.07 -15.25 7.47
C LYS A 546 24.93 -14.38 8.37
N PRO A 547 24.75 -13.03 8.34
CA PRO A 547 25.42 -12.14 9.28
C PRO A 547 25.09 -12.47 10.73
N GLU A 548 26.03 -12.25 11.64
CA GLU A 548 25.83 -12.50 13.08
C GLU A 548 24.73 -11.60 13.66
N TRP A 549 24.67 -10.33 13.22
CA TRP A 549 23.69 -9.33 13.65
C TRP A 549 22.99 -8.74 12.44
N VAL A 550 21.67 -8.76 12.45
CA VAL A 550 20.85 -8.23 11.36
C VAL A 550 19.78 -7.29 11.89
N LEU A 551 19.61 -6.18 11.19
CA LEU A 551 18.48 -5.28 11.32
C LEU A 551 17.44 -5.65 10.26
N TYR A 552 16.16 -5.65 10.62
CA TYR A 552 15.07 -5.99 9.72
C TYR A 552 13.95 -4.93 9.73
N ASN A 553 13.25 -4.79 8.62
CA ASN A 553 12.13 -3.85 8.52
C ASN A 553 10.79 -4.47 8.89
N GLU A 554 10.58 -5.73 8.58
CA GLU A 554 9.30 -6.41 8.78
C GLU A 554 9.46 -7.78 9.43
N PHE A 555 8.53 -8.09 10.33
CA PHE A 555 8.33 -9.43 10.86
C PHE A 555 7.12 -10.05 10.13
N VAL A 556 7.31 -11.21 9.51
CA VAL A 556 6.28 -11.89 8.72
C VAL A 556 5.96 -13.23 9.36
N LEU A 557 4.73 -13.35 9.86
CA LEU A 557 4.21 -14.60 10.41
C LEU A 557 3.50 -15.39 9.32
N THR A 558 4.02 -16.56 9.02
CA THR A 558 3.39 -17.57 8.16
C THR A 558 3.34 -18.89 8.91
N THR A 559 3.61 -20.02 8.27
CA THR A 559 3.86 -21.30 8.96
C THR A 559 5.12 -21.25 9.83
N LYS A 560 6.03 -20.32 9.54
CA LYS A 560 7.22 -19.98 10.32
C LYS A 560 7.31 -18.48 10.48
N ASN A 561 8.07 -18.03 11.48
CA ASN A 561 8.38 -16.62 11.66
C ASN A 561 9.56 -16.24 10.75
N TYR A 562 9.35 -15.22 9.93
CA TYR A 562 10.38 -14.67 9.06
C TYR A 562 10.64 -13.19 9.36
N ILE A 563 11.88 -12.76 9.15
CA ILE A 563 12.26 -11.35 9.07
C ILE A 563 12.58 -11.00 7.63
N ARG A 564 12.06 -9.87 7.17
CA ARG A 564 12.15 -9.41 5.77
C ARG A 564 12.78 -8.03 5.68
N THR A 565 13.42 -7.75 4.55
CA THR A 565 14.21 -6.54 4.28
C THR A 565 15.30 -6.40 5.34
N VAL A 566 16.31 -7.25 5.18
CA VAL A 566 17.32 -7.51 6.21
C VAL A 566 18.65 -6.88 5.81
N THR A 567 19.37 -6.29 6.77
CA THR A 567 20.69 -5.68 6.54
C THR A 567 21.63 -6.00 7.70
N ASP A 568 22.89 -6.33 7.37
CA ASP A 568 23.98 -6.57 8.32
C ASP A 568 24.27 -5.31 9.13
N VAL A 569 24.38 -5.44 10.46
CA VAL A 569 24.72 -4.36 11.37
C VAL A 569 25.75 -4.80 12.40
N LYS A 570 26.49 -3.85 12.94
CA LYS A 570 27.51 -4.16 13.97
C LYS A 570 26.98 -3.91 15.36
N PRO A 571 27.25 -4.81 16.31
CA PRO A 571 26.74 -4.70 17.67
C PRO A 571 27.27 -3.48 18.45
N ASP A 572 28.47 -2.99 18.13
CA ASP A 572 29.00 -1.75 18.73
C ASP A 572 28.20 -0.50 18.37
N TRP A 573 27.55 -0.48 17.20
CA TRP A 573 26.64 0.60 16.83
C TRP A 573 25.38 0.60 17.69
N LEU A 574 24.83 -0.59 18.01
CA LEU A 574 23.64 -0.71 18.86
C LEU A 574 23.87 -0.10 20.24
N LEU A 575 25.04 -0.40 20.86
CA LEU A 575 25.42 0.14 22.15
C LEU A 575 25.66 1.65 22.15
N LYS A 576 26.11 2.21 21.01
CA LYS A 576 26.41 3.65 20.91
C LYS A 576 25.20 4.49 20.51
N LEU A 577 24.38 3.99 19.57
CA LEU A 577 23.29 4.75 18.96
C LEU A 577 21.96 4.57 19.70
N ALA A 578 21.84 3.50 20.48
CA ALA A 578 20.62 3.17 21.22
C ALA A 578 20.96 2.65 22.63
N ALA A 579 21.87 3.34 23.34
CA ALA A 579 22.39 2.92 24.64
C ALA A 579 21.27 2.64 25.65
N GLN A 580 20.24 3.51 25.70
CA GLN A 580 19.10 3.37 26.62
C GLN A 580 18.32 2.05 26.34
N TYR A 581 18.10 1.70 25.07
CA TYR A 581 17.43 0.46 24.72
C TYR A 581 18.28 -0.77 25.00
N TYR A 582 19.60 -0.70 24.77
CA TYR A 582 20.56 -1.79 24.93
C TYR A 582 21.23 -1.84 26.30
N GLU A 583 20.63 -1.20 27.30
CA GLU A 583 21.08 -1.31 28.67
C GLU A 583 21.00 -2.77 29.17
N LEU A 584 22.15 -3.34 29.56
CA LEU A 584 22.29 -4.76 29.85
C LEU A 584 21.66 -5.21 31.17
N THR A 585 21.38 -4.28 32.10
CA THR A 585 20.75 -4.57 33.40
C THR A 585 19.38 -5.20 33.26
N ASN A 586 18.56 -4.69 32.32
CA ASN A 586 17.19 -5.13 32.05
C ASN A 586 17.08 -6.04 30.78
N PHE A 587 18.20 -6.64 30.38
CA PHE A 587 18.24 -7.44 29.17
C PHE A 587 17.99 -8.93 29.51
N PRO A 588 17.17 -9.66 28.71
CA PRO A 588 16.94 -11.08 28.95
C PRO A 588 18.24 -11.89 28.81
N GLU A 589 18.36 -12.96 29.56
CA GLU A 589 19.53 -13.85 29.50
C GLU A 589 19.53 -14.63 28.17
N CYS A 590 20.43 -14.23 27.26
CA CYS A 590 20.58 -14.83 25.94
C CYS A 590 22.03 -14.71 25.45
N GLU A 591 22.36 -15.34 24.32
CA GLU A 591 23.70 -15.26 23.75
C GLU A 591 24.02 -13.83 23.30
N ALA A 592 23.06 -13.12 22.75
CA ALA A 592 23.18 -11.71 22.39
C ALA A 592 23.63 -10.83 23.58
N LYS A 593 23.05 -11.01 24.79
CA LYS A 593 23.47 -10.28 26.00
C LYS A 593 24.94 -10.54 26.32
N ARG A 594 25.38 -11.80 26.23
CA ARG A 594 26.78 -12.18 26.52
C ARG A 594 27.77 -11.55 25.52
N VAL A 595 27.39 -11.49 24.25
CA VAL A 595 28.19 -10.84 23.20
C VAL A 595 28.28 -9.34 23.45
N LEU A 596 27.15 -8.68 23.69
CA LEU A 596 27.10 -7.25 24.00
C LEU A 596 27.91 -6.91 25.27
N GLY A 597 27.80 -7.71 26.34
CA GLY A 597 28.58 -7.53 27.55
C GLY A 597 30.09 -7.59 27.33
N ARG A 598 30.57 -8.51 26.50
CA ARG A 598 32.00 -8.58 26.10
C ARG A 598 32.43 -7.33 25.34
N ILE A 599 31.57 -6.77 24.48
CA ILE A 599 31.86 -5.57 23.71
C ILE A 599 31.92 -4.34 24.64
N VAL A 600 30.98 -4.20 25.60
CA VAL A 600 30.99 -3.13 26.60
C VAL A 600 32.29 -3.16 27.39
N ALA A 601 32.69 -4.32 27.93
CA ALA A 601 33.93 -4.50 28.65
C ALA A 601 35.17 -4.10 27.82
N LYS A 602 35.18 -4.42 26.50
CA LYS A 602 36.24 -4.04 25.59
C LYS A 602 36.26 -2.54 25.27
N LEU A 603 35.11 -1.90 25.19
CA LEU A 603 35.02 -0.46 24.98
C LEU A 603 35.53 0.30 26.20
N GLN A 604 35.10 -0.10 27.38
CA GLN A 604 35.57 0.46 28.67
C GLN A 604 37.09 0.31 28.86
N SER A 605 37.65 -0.87 28.56
CA SER A 605 39.10 -1.08 28.66
C SER A 605 39.92 -0.23 27.69
N ARG A 606 39.38 0.14 26.53
CA ARG A 606 40.04 1.04 25.55
C ARG A 606 39.98 2.50 26.01
N GLU A 607 38.90 2.92 26.66
CA GLU A 607 38.82 4.27 27.26
C GLU A 607 39.84 4.44 28.39
N TYR A 608 40.02 3.43 29.25
CA TYR A 608 41.06 3.44 30.30
C TYR A 608 42.50 3.37 29.77
N SER A 609 42.74 2.89 28.55
CA SER A 609 44.08 2.84 27.94
C SER A 609 44.46 4.13 27.22
N ASN A 610 43.52 5.04 27.00
CA ASN A 610 43.73 6.33 26.36
C ASN A 610 43.88 7.49 27.36
N TYR A 611 43.77 7.19 28.67
CA TYR A 611 44.12 8.04 29.80
C TYR A 611 45.47 7.57 30.38
#